data_15dbdf0d87fee5ec950c83b7664b2b3d
#
_entry.id   15dbdf0d87fee5ec950c83b7664b2b3d
#
_cell.length_a   1.000
_cell.length_b   1.000
_cell.length_c   1.000
_cell.angle_alpha   90.00
_cell.angle_beta   90.00
_cell.angle_gamma   90.00
#
_symmetry.space_group_name_H-M   'P 1'
#
loop_
_entity.id
_entity.type
_entity.pdbx_description
1 polymer ?
#
loop_
_entity_poly.entity_id
_entity_poly.type
_entity_poly.pdbx_seq_one_letter_code
_entity_poly.pdbx_strand_id
1 'polypeptide(L)' 'MIFKEAKKLLDAGYKIKHPSGRGYFQKVGESLMITLFYNQIGWILTPLQDWPNAVPSDDQDGFDIENRTNLEIERQWK' A
#
# COMPACT_ATOMS: atom_id res chain seq x y z
N MET A 1 9.48 1.13 -8.92
CA MET A 1 10.07 -0.23 -8.79
C MET A 1 9.02 -1.29 -9.03
N ILE A 2 9.45 -2.48 -9.38
CA ILE A 2 8.54 -3.63 -9.51
C ILE A 2 8.16 -4.18 -8.14
N PHE A 3 7.03 -4.89 -8.06
CA PHE A 3 6.51 -5.38 -6.78
C PHE A 3 7.46 -6.36 -6.07
N LYS A 4 8.20 -7.15 -6.83
CA LYS A 4 9.21 -8.06 -6.26
C LYS A 4 10.24 -7.30 -5.41
N GLU A 5 10.69 -6.14 -5.90
CA GLU A 5 11.62 -5.28 -5.16
C GLU A 5 10.93 -4.60 -3.98
N ALA A 6 9.69 -4.16 -4.18
CA ALA A 6 8.90 -3.55 -3.13
C ALA A 6 8.69 -4.49 -1.94
N LYS A 7 8.49 -5.78 -2.19
CA LYS A 7 8.33 -6.77 -1.12
C LYS A 7 9.56 -6.85 -0.22
N LYS A 8 10.75 -6.68 -0.77
CA LYS A 8 11.98 -6.66 0.03
C LYS A 8 11.99 -5.46 0.99
N LEU A 9 11.52 -4.31 0.52
CA LEU A 9 11.42 -3.12 1.36
C LEU A 9 10.32 -3.27 2.41
N LEU A 10 9.22 -3.92 2.07
CA LEU A 10 8.17 -4.22 3.04
C LEU A 10 8.71 -5.10 4.17
N ASP A 11 9.51 -6.11 3.84
CA ASP A 11 10.15 -6.97 4.84
C ASP A 11 11.13 -6.20 5.73
N ALA A 12 11.72 -5.12 5.20
CA ALA A 12 12.61 -4.24 5.96
C ALA A 12 11.85 -3.20 6.80
N GLY A 13 10.53 -3.14 6.72
CA GLY A 13 9.70 -2.24 7.52
C GLY A 13 9.24 -0.97 6.83
N TYR A 14 9.49 -0.82 5.55
CA TYR A 14 9.06 0.36 4.79
C TYR A 14 7.59 0.24 4.38
N LYS A 15 6.92 1.38 4.27
CA LYS A 15 5.61 1.47 3.62
C LYS A 15 5.83 1.67 2.12
N ILE A 16 5.06 0.96 1.30
CA ILE A 16 5.15 1.06 -0.15
C ILE A 16 3.87 1.70 -0.69
N LYS A 17 4.03 2.80 -1.42
CA LYS A 17 2.90 3.53 -2.00
C LYS A 17 2.16 2.63 -2.99
N HIS A 18 0.83 2.57 -2.84
CA HIS A 18 -0.02 1.90 -3.81
C HIS A 18 -0.01 2.70 -5.13
N PRO A 19 -0.02 2.04 -6.29
CA PRO A 19 0.02 2.75 -7.58
C PRO A 19 -1.09 3.77 -7.78
N SER A 20 -2.24 3.59 -7.13
CA SER A 20 -3.34 4.56 -7.19
C SER A 20 -3.01 5.88 -6.48
N GLY A 21 -2.00 5.88 -5.61
CA GLY A 21 -1.66 7.03 -4.77
C GLY A 21 -2.57 7.23 -3.57
N ARG A 22 -3.58 6.37 -3.37
CA ARG A 22 -4.58 6.52 -2.30
C ARG A 22 -4.17 5.88 -0.98
N GLY A 23 -3.01 5.29 -0.92
CA GLY A 23 -2.54 4.64 0.29
C GLY A 23 -1.31 3.79 0.04
N TYR A 24 -1.16 2.74 0.82
CA TYR A 24 0.10 2.01 0.85
C TYR A 24 -0.07 0.58 1.32
N PHE A 25 0.95 -0.20 1.04
CA PHE A 25 1.15 -1.52 1.64
C PHE A 25 2.08 -1.39 2.84
N GLN A 26 1.86 -2.22 3.85
CA GLN A 26 2.72 -2.28 5.02
C GLN A 26 2.70 -3.70 5.58
N LYS A 27 3.85 -4.18 6.02
CA LYS A 27 3.92 -5.47 6.70
C LYS A 27 3.73 -5.26 8.20
N VAL A 28 2.74 -5.94 8.78
CA VAL A 28 2.46 -5.89 10.22
C VAL A 28 2.57 -7.32 10.73
N GLY A 29 3.62 -7.59 11.52
CA GLY A 29 3.97 -8.96 11.87
C GLY A 29 4.31 -9.75 10.62
N GLU A 30 3.62 -10.85 10.38
CA GLU A 30 3.80 -11.66 9.17
C GLU A 30 2.75 -11.39 8.10
N SER A 31 1.83 -10.46 8.38
CA SER A 31 0.75 -10.13 7.45
C SER A 31 1.09 -8.90 6.62
N LEU A 32 0.86 -9.02 5.32
CA LEU A 32 0.95 -7.86 4.42
C LEU A 32 -0.41 -7.17 4.42
N MET A 33 -0.42 -5.92 4.86
CA MET A 33 -1.64 -5.11 4.95
C MET A 33 -1.72 -4.12 3.80
N ILE A 34 -2.94 -3.83 3.35
CA ILE A 34 -3.22 -2.75 2.42
C ILE A 34 -4.08 -1.71 3.13
N THR A 35 -3.70 -0.44 3.00
CA THR A 35 -4.36 0.70 3.65
C THR A 35 -4.65 1.74 2.58
N LEU A 36 -5.93 1.98 2.29
CA LEU A 36 -6.36 2.89 1.23
C LEU A 36 -7.40 3.88 1.75
N PHE A 37 -7.36 5.11 1.22
CA PHE A 37 -8.32 6.17 1.55
C PHE A 37 -9.30 6.41 0.40
N TYR A 38 -10.59 6.45 0.73
CA TYR A 38 -11.67 6.80 -0.19
C TYR A 38 -12.57 7.84 0.47
N ASN A 39 -12.85 8.93 -0.24
CA ASN A 39 -13.66 10.03 0.29
C ASN A 39 -15.01 9.59 0.87
N GLN A 40 -15.66 8.64 0.22
CA GLN A 40 -17.00 8.20 0.59
C GLN A 40 -17.01 7.24 1.76
N ILE A 41 -15.92 6.54 1.98
CA ILE A 41 -15.83 5.44 2.94
C ILE A 41 -14.88 5.77 4.09
N GLY A 42 -13.80 6.52 3.82
CA GLY A 42 -12.71 6.74 4.74
C GLY A 42 -11.58 5.75 4.49
N TRP A 43 -10.90 5.34 5.55
CA TRP A 43 -9.77 4.42 5.44
C TRP A 43 -10.24 2.98 5.44
N ILE A 44 -9.71 2.21 4.48
CA ILE A 44 -9.84 0.76 4.46
C ILE A 44 -8.50 0.19 4.87
N LEU A 45 -8.50 -0.69 5.88
CA LEU A 45 -7.33 -1.40 6.37
C LEU A 45 -7.68 -2.90 6.38
N THR A 46 -7.00 -3.68 5.57
CA THR A 46 -7.29 -5.11 5.46
C THR A 46 -6.04 -5.90 5.12
N PRO A 47 -5.93 -7.16 5.60
CA PRO A 47 -4.88 -8.05 5.13
C PRO A 47 -5.04 -8.28 3.62
N LEU A 48 -3.93 -8.21 2.89
CA LEU A 48 -3.96 -8.40 1.43
C LEU A 48 -4.44 -9.81 1.06
N GLN A 49 -4.20 -10.79 1.92
CA GLN A 49 -4.68 -12.16 1.72
C GLN A 49 -6.22 -12.25 1.64
N ASP A 50 -6.92 -11.32 2.30
CA ASP A 50 -8.39 -11.26 2.26
C ASP A 50 -8.88 -10.54 1.00
N TRP A 51 -7.99 -10.02 0.20
CA TRP A 51 -8.29 -9.32 -1.03
C TRP A 51 -7.39 -9.82 -2.17
N PRO A 52 -7.49 -11.12 -2.51
CA PRO A 52 -6.52 -11.77 -3.40
C PRO A 52 -6.47 -11.15 -4.80
N ASN A 53 -7.58 -10.57 -5.27
CA ASN A 53 -7.61 -9.91 -6.58
C ASN A 53 -6.81 -8.61 -6.63
N ALA A 54 -6.42 -8.07 -5.49
CA ALA A 54 -5.63 -6.85 -5.39
C ALA A 54 -4.13 -7.11 -5.26
N VAL A 55 -3.72 -8.39 -5.23
CA VAL A 55 -2.30 -8.74 -5.11
C VAL A 55 -1.60 -8.44 -6.44
N PRO A 56 -0.61 -7.54 -6.44
CA PRO A 56 0.15 -7.27 -7.66
C PRO A 56 0.99 -8.46 -8.09
N SER A 57 1.25 -8.57 -9.39
CA SER A 57 2.24 -9.53 -9.88
C SER A 57 3.66 -9.02 -9.54
N ASP A 58 4.61 -9.95 -9.45
CA ASP A 58 5.97 -9.62 -9.06
C ASP A 58 6.66 -8.64 -10.02
N ASP A 59 6.27 -8.64 -11.28
CA ASP A 59 6.84 -7.78 -12.32
C ASP A 59 6.04 -6.49 -12.57
N GLN A 60 4.94 -6.29 -11.85
CA GLN A 60 4.18 -5.04 -11.96
C GLN A 60 5.02 -3.87 -11.46
N ASP A 61 5.13 -2.81 -12.26
CA ASP A 61 5.88 -1.60 -11.92
C ASP A 61 4.95 -0.54 -11.33
N GLY A 62 5.53 0.59 -10.90
CA GLY A 62 4.78 1.73 -10.39
C GLY A 62 4.77 1.85 -8.87
N PHE A 63 5.52 1.01 -8.17
CA PHE A 63 5.62 1.08 -6.71
C PHE A 63 6.75 2.01 -6.28
N ASP A 64 6.58 2.67 -5.13
CA ASP A 64 7.57 3.55 -4.56
C ASP A 64 7.42 3.56 -3.04
N ILE A 65 8.41 4.11 -2.34
CA ILE A 65 8.35 4.25 -0.89
C ILE A 65 7.30 5.31 -0.54
N GLU A 66 6.45 5.00 0.44
CA GLU A 66 5.44 5.95 0.92
C GLU A 66 6.04 6.84 2.00
N ASN A 67 6.17 8.12 1.70
CA ASN A 67 6.73 9.12 2.62
C ASN A 67 5.68 10.06 3.20
N ARG A 68 4.43 9.98 2.73
CA ARG A 68 3.36 10.87 3.21
C ARG A 68 2.76 10.36 4.50
N THR A 69 2.28 11.26 5.34
CA THR A 69 1.44 10.90 6.48
C THR A 69 0.02 10.58 5.98
N ASN A 70 -0.77 9.92 6.81
CA ASN A 70 -2.16 9.65 6.46
C ASN A 70 -2.93 10.94 6.21
N LEU A 71 -2.65 11.99 6.98
CA LEU A 71 -3.30 13.29 6.80
C LEU A 71 -2.96 13.91 5.44
N GLU A 72 -1.72 13.78 4.98
CA GLU A 72 -1.32 14.27 3.66
C GLU A 72 -2.04 13.53 2.54
N ILE A 73 -2.20 12.21 2.69
CA ILE A 73 -2.96 11.40 1.71
C ILE A 73 -4.41 11.88 1.67
N GLU A 74 -5.04 12.06 2.82
CA GLU A 74 -6.42 12.56 2.90
C GLU A 74 -6.57 13.91 2.20
N ARG A 75 -5.63 14.83 2.42
CA ARG A 75 -5.67 16.16 1.80
C ARG A 75 -5.57 16.11 0.29
N GLN A 76 -4.81 15.15 -0.25
CA GLN A 76 -4.68 15.00 -1.70
C GLN A 76 -5.94 14.47 -2.35
N TRP A 77 -6.74 13.69 -1.62
CA TRP A 77 -7.87 12.96 -2.20
C TRP A 77 -9.24 13.42 -1.70
N LYS A 78 -9.28 14.43 -0.86
CA LYS A 78 -10.54 15.07 -0.43
C LYS A 78 -11.06 16.06 -1.45
#